data_032f0f502009cdba7fd9cc1c59247805
#
_entry.id   032f0f502009cdba7fd9cc1c59247805
#
_cell.length_a   1.000
_cell.length_b   1.000
_cell.length_c   1.000
_cell.angle_alpha   90.00
_cell.angle_beta   90.00
_cell.angle_gamma   90.00
#
_symmetry.space_group_name_H-M   'P 1'
#
loop_
_entity.id
_entity.type
_entity.pdbx_description
1 polymer ?
#
loop_
_entity_poly.entity_id
_entity_poly.type
_entity_poly.pdbx_seq_one_letter_code
_entity_poly.pdbx_strand_id
1 'polypeptide(L)'
;MYANRYEKRDFRGNKMLTKLEELIGKGHVLYDEPMKKHTTFRVGGPARALVEPGSAEDVKSVVEFCKSEQIPYYIVGNGSNLLVSDKGYDGVIIHLFKNMSAMRIEGNKVYVQAGALLSKVAVQAGRKGLTGMEFASGIPGTIGGALVMNAGAYGGEMKDVVRLVQVMCEDGSFREYTGAEMEFGYRTSRVLHEKSVALEAVLELTPGDPTAIQNRMEELKEARITKQPLNYASAGSTFKRPEGYFAGKLDRKSVV
;
A
#
# COMPACT_ATOMS: atom_id res chain seq x y z
N MET A 1 40.81 15.90 3.57
CA MET A 1 39.99 15.41 4.71
C MET A 1 38.59 14.93 4.27
N TYR A 2 38.46 14.38 3.02
CA TYR A 2 37.17 13.91 2.44
C TYR A 2 37.08 12.38 2.26
N ALA A 3 38.15 11.63 2.38
CA ALA A 3 38.19 10.18 2.21
C ALA A 3 37.46 9.38 3.31
N ASN A 4 37.35 9.93 4.53
CA ASN A 4 36.88 9.22 5.72
C ASN A 4 35.33 9.13 5.86
N ARG A 5 34.56 9.80 4.99
CA ARG A 5 33.07 9.73 4.99
C ARG A 5 32.54 8.58 4.13
N TYR A 6 33.22 8.22 3.06
CA TYR A 6 32.81 7.13 2.15
C TYR A 6 33.16 5.77 2.73
N GLU A 7 34.33 5.59 3.35
CA GLU A 7 34.73 4.33 3.99
C GLU A 7 33.84 3.96 5.21
N LYS A 8 33.42 4.96 6.03
CA LYS A 8 32.49 4.72 7.14
C LYS A 8 31.05 4.41 6.67
N ARG A 9 30.64 4.94 5.52
CA ARG A 9 29.35 4.60 4.90
C ARG A 9 29.37 3.16 4.38
N ASP A 10 30.44 2.75 3.77
CA ASP A 10 30.58 1.41 3.16
C ASP A 10 30.55 0.31 4.22
N PHE A 11 31.28 0.48 5.32
CA PHE A 11 31.32 -0.53 6.38
C PHE A 11 30.00 -0.66 7.15
N ARG A 12 29.33 0.44 7.48
CA ARG A 12 28.00 0.42 8.10
C ARG A 12 26.91 -0.06 7.14
N GLY A 13 27.05 0.29 5.88
CA GLY A 13 26.18 -0.20 4.81
C GLY A 13 26.21 -1.71 4.71
N ASN A 14 27.39 -2.31 4.54
CA ASN A 14 27.55 -3.75 4.42
C ASN A 14 27.04 -4.52 5.65
N LYS A 15 27.30 -4.04 6.88
CA LYS A 15 26.79 -4.65 8.10
C LYS A 15 25.26 -4.63 8.18
N MET A 16 24.64 -3.51 7.81
CA MET A 16 23.18 -3.38 7.74
C MET A 16 22.58 -4.38 6.75
N LEU A 17 23.16 -4.46 5.58
CA LEU A 17 22.66 -5.32 4.49
C LEU A 17 22.77 -6.80 4.86
N THR A 18 23.93 -7.23 5.40
CA THR A 18 24.12 -8.60 5.90
C THR A 18 23.07 -8.94 6.97
N LYS A 19 22.78 -8.00 7.88
CA LYS A 19 21.79 -8.24 8.93
C LYS A 19 20.38 -8.38 8.40
N LEU A 20 19.99 -7.59 7.42
CA LEU A 20 18.69 -7.73 6.75
C LEU A 20 18.57 -9.07 6.02
N GLU A 21 19.64 -9.54 5.37
CA GLU A 21 19.67 -10.87 4.73
C GLU A 21 19.56 -12.02 5.76
N GLU A 22 20.16 -11.87 6.93
CA GLU A 22 20.02 -12.84 8.01
C GLU A 22 18.59 -12.93 8.55
N LEU A 23 17.88 -11.77 8.61
CA LEU A 23 16.54 -11.69 9.17
C LEU A 23 15.48 -12.31 8.25
N ILE A 24 15.53 -12.02 6.95
CA ILE A 24 14.46 -12.39 6.02
C ILE A 24 14.91 -13.23 4.81
N GLY A 25 16.18 -13.59 4.76
CA GLY A 25 16.77 -14.35 3.67
C GLY A 25 17.34 -13.49 2.54
N LYS A 26 18.47 -13.95 1.98
CA LYS A 26 19.25 -13.20 0.99
C LYS A 26 18.48 -12.82 -0.29
N GLY A 27 17.56 -13.68 -0.73
CA GLY A 27 16.75 -13.44 -1.93
C GLY A 27 15.66 -12.36 -1.78
N HIS A 28 15.44 -11.83 -0.57
CA HIS A 28 14.41 -10.87 -0.23
C HIS A 28 14.94 -9.46 0.07
N VAL A 29 16.23 -9.22 -0.17
CA VAL A 29 16.88 -7.93 0.04
C VAL A 29 17.50 -7.45 -1.27
N LEU A 30 17.07 -6.27 -1.73
CA LEU A 30 17.59 -5.60 -2.93
C LEU A 30 18.36 -4.35 -2.49
N TYR A 31 19.56 -4.14 -3.06
CA TYR A 31 20.46 -3.05 -2.72
C TYR A 31 20.42 -1.97 -3.77
N ASP A 32 20.54 -0.69 -3.35
CA ASP A 32 20.52 0.47 -4.24
C ASP A 32 19.39 0.38 -5.27
N GLU A 33 18.24 -0.14 -4.82
CA GLU A 33 17.13 -0.48 -5.72
C GLU A 33 16.40 0.78 -6.20
N PRO A 34 16.35 1.01 -7.52
CA PRO A 34 15.71 2.19 -8.07
C PRO A 34 14.20 2.20 -7.80
N MET A 35 13.72 3.15 -7.00
CA MET A 35 12.32 3.24 -6.61
C MET A 35 11.37 3.49 -7.79
N LYS A 36 11.85 4.01 -8.91
CA LYS A 36 11.08 4.11 -10.16
C LYS A 36 10.49 2.78 -10.65
N LYS A 37 11.04 1.63 -10.24
CA LYS A 37 10.52 0.30 -10.54
C LYS A 37 9.37 -0.11 -9.60
N HIS A 38 9.24 0.57 -8.43
CA HIS A 38 8.32 0.25 -7.35
C HIS A 38 7.30 1.37 -7.10
N THR A 39 7.16 2.30 -8.04
CA THR A 39 6.14 3.34 -8.03
C THR A 39 5.35 3.34 -9.34
N THR A 40 4.04 3.58 -9.27
CA THR A 40 3.21 3.73 -10.47
C THR A 40 3.48 5.04 -11.21
N PHE A 41 4.11 6.01 -10.55
CA PHE A 41 4.58 7.25 -11.17
C PHE A 41 5.87 7.05 -11.98
N ARG A 42 6.57 5.92 -11.78
CA ARG A 42 7.79 5.52 -12.51
C ARG A 42 8.93 6.53 -12.39
N VAL A 43 8.98 7.26 -11.28
CA VAL A 43 10.08 8.15 -10.90
C VAL A 43 10.61 7.76 -9.53
N GLY A 44 11.83 8.19 -9.20
CA GLY A 44 12.48 7.97 -7.92
C GLY A 44 13.85 7.32 -8.06
N GLY A 45 14.83 7.89 -7.35
CA GLY A 45 16.18 7.37 -7.21
C GLY A 45 16.24 6.12 -6.33
N PRO A 46 17.47 5.62 -6.03
CA PRO A 46 17.64 4.36 -5.33
C PRO A 46 17.26 4.45 -3.85
N ALA A 47 16.62 3.41 -3.31
CA ALA A 47 16.60 3.15 -1.89
C ALA A 47 17.86 2.40 -1.49
N ARG A 48 18.46 2.71 -0.32
CA ARG A 48 19.65 2.02 0.17
C ARG A 48 19.43 0.52 0.25
N ALA A 49 18.27 0.10 0.77
CA ALA A 49 17.78 -1.27 0.70
C ALA A 49 16.27 -1.28 0.46
N LEU A 50 15.81 -2.26 -0.30
CA LEU A 50 14.41 -2.64 -0.40
C LEU A 50 14.30 -4.08 0.06
N VAL A 51 13.40 -4.35 1.03
CA VAL A 51 13.17 -5.67 1.58
C VAL A 51 11.76 -6.15 1.27
N GLU A 52 11.61 -7.42 0.93
CA GLU A 52 10.35 -8.06 0.57
C GLU A 52 10.00 -9.15 1.59
N PRO A 53 9.46 -8.79 2.79
CA PRO A 53 9.11 -9.76 3.83
C PRO A 53 8.04 -10.72 3.36
N GLY A 54 8.08 -11.96 3.86
CA GLY A 54 7.11 -13.01 3.55
C GLY A 54 6.08 -13.25 4.66
N SER A 55 6.30 -12.68 5.85
CA SER A 55 5.46 -12.89 7.04
C SER A 55 5.34 -11.62 7.89
N ALA A 56 4.38 -11.62 8.82
CA ALA A 56 4.23 -10.57 9.82
C ALA A 56 5.47 -10.47 10.74
N GLU A 57 6.05 -11.60 11.09
CA GLU A 57 7.26 -11.71 11.89
C GLU A 57 8.48 -11.12 11.16
N ASP A 58 8.60 -11.33 9.86
CA ASP A 58 9.66 -10.69 9.05
C ASP A 58 9.52 -9.18 9.08
N VAL A 59 8.29 -8.66 8.91
CA VAL A 59 8.02 -7.21 9.01
C VAL A 59 8.45 -6.68 10.36
N LYS A 60 8.06 -7.36 11.44
CA LYS A 60 8.43 -7.00 12.80
C LYS A 60 9.94 -6.98 12.98
N SER A 61 10.63 -8.04 12.59
CA SER A 61 12.08 -8.19 12.73
C SER A 61 12.84 -7.07 12.00
N VAL A 62 12.42 -6.73 10.79
CA VAL A 62 13.03 -5.64 10.02
C VAL A 62 12.76 -4.29 10.66
N VAL A 63 11.53 -4.02 11.13
CA VAL A 63 11.19 -2.75 11.79
C VAL A 63 11.95 -2.59 13.10
N GLU A 64 12.03 -3.63 13.94
CA GLU A 64 12.78 -3.62 15.21
C GLU A 64 14.27 -3.38 14.95
N PHE A 65 14.84 -4.04 13.96
CA PHE A 65 16.23 -3.80 13.55
C PHE A 65 16.45 -2.36 13.09
N CYS A 66 15.58 -1.82 12.22
CA CYS A 66 15.69 -0.42 11.76
C CYS A 66 15.61 0.57 12.94
N LYS A 67 14.72 0.32 13.91
CA LYS A 67 14.59 1.15 15.11
C LYS A 67 15.83 1.09 16.00
N SER A 68 16.34 -0.11 16.27
CA SER A 68 17.53 -0.32 17.14
C SER A 68 18.78 0.33 16.57
N GLU A 69 18.94 0.30 15.26
CA GLU A 69 20.09 0.89 14.55
C GLU A 69 19.85 2.35 14.10
N GLN A 70 18.68 2.92 14.43
CA GLN A 70 18.27 4.27 14.02
C GLN A 70 18.30 4.48 12.49
N ILE A 71 17.94 3.43 11.74
CA ILE A 71 17.88 3.46 10.28
C ILE A 71 16.47 3.94 9.87
N PRO A 72 16.35 4.98 9.03
CA PRO A 72 15.06 5.37 8.47
C PRO A 72 14.43 4.21 7.68
N TYR A 73 13.15 3.99 7.86
CA TYR A 73 12.41 3.01 7.06
C TYR A 73 11.05 3.54 6.62
N TYR A 74 10.51 2.98 5.55
CA TYR A 74 9.19 3.32 5.04
C TYR A 74 8.48 2.08 4.50
N ILE A 75 7.18 1.93 4.83
CA ILE A 75 6.36 0.80 4.37
C ILE A 75 5.69 1.18 3.05
N VAL A 76 5.86 0.35 2.04
CA VAL A 76 5.32 0.59 0.69
C VAL A 76 4.55 -0.64 0.22
N GLY A 77 3.36 -0.42 -0.35
CA GLY A 77 2.65 -1.41 -1.16
C GLY A 77 3.04 -1.28 -2.64
N ASN A 78 2.07 -1.11 -3.54
CA ASN A 78 2.31 -0.93 -4.99
C ASN A 78 2.87 0.46 -5.39
N GLY A 79 3.23 1.33 -4.43
CA GLY A 79 3.76 2.66 -4.72
C GLY A 79 2.85 3.58 -5.53
N SER A 80 1.52 3.36 -5.47
CA SER A 80 0.54 4.09 -6.29
C SER A 80 0.13 5.46 -5.72
N ASN A 81 0.63 5.80 -4.54
CA ASN A 81 0.38 7.07 -3.86
C ASN A 81 1.69 7.65 -3.32
N LEU A 82 2.78 7.49 -4.08
CA LEU A 82 4.12 7.81 -3.63
C LEU A 82 4.89 8.58 -4.70
N LEU A 83 5.53 9.68 -4.29
CA LEU A 83 6.55 10.40 -5.05
C LEU A 83 7.88 10.25 -4.33
N VAL A 84 8.86 9.67 -4.99
CA VAL A 84 10.22 9.48 -4.47
C VAL A 84 11.16 10.45 -5.19
N SER A 85 12.02 11.13 -4.42
CA SER A 85 13.05 12.02 -4.95
C SER A 85 14.04 11.28 -5.86
N ASP A 86 14.59 11.98 -6.84
CA ASP A 86 15.68 11.45 -7.69
C ASP A 86 16.97 11.16 -6.90
N LYS A 87 17.13 11.78 -5.72
CA LYS A 87 18.20 11.46 -4.77
C LYS A 87 18.01 10.11 -4.06
N GLY A 88 16.82 9.50 -4.22
CA GLY A 88 16.45 8.25 -3.58
C GLY A 88 16.05 8.39 -2.12
N TYR A 89 16.18 7.28 -1.39
CA TYR A 89 15.84 7.17 0.02
C TYR A 89 17.00 6.53 0.79
N ASP A 90 17.61 7.28 1.70
CA ASP A 90 18.77 6.80 2.50
C ASP A 90 18.28 5.97 3.71
N GLY A 91 17.62 4.86 3.44
CA GLY A 91 17.02 3.98 4.44
C GLY A 91 16.51 2.68 3.82
N VAL A 92 15.68 1.97 4.58
CA VAL A 92 15.08 0.69 4.20
C VAL A 92 13.64 0.89 3.73
N ILE A 93 13.32 0.46 2.52
CA ILE A 93 11.95 0.32 2.04
C ILE A 93 11.45 -1.09 2.36
N ILE A 94 10.40 -1.20 3.15
CA ILE A 94 9.72 -2.46 3.46
C ILE A 94 8.55 -2.59 2.49
N HIS A 95 8.71 -3.47 1.50
CA HIS A 95 7.81 -3.61 0.38
C HIS A 95 6.80 -4.75 0.62
N LEU A 96 5.62 -4.39 1.13
CA LEU A 96 4.51 -5.32 1.33
C LEU A 96 3.77 -5.51 0.00
N PHE A 97 4.17 -6.50 -0.77
CA PHE A 97 3.61 -6.76 -2.08
C PHE A 97 3.48 -8.27 -2.34
N LYS A 98 4.21 -8.83 -3.29
CA LYS A 98 4.01 -10.19 -3.80
C LYS A 98 4.08 -11.28 -2.72
N ASN A 99 5.04 -11.18 -1.80
CA ASN A 99 5.29 -12.21 -0.80
C ASN A 99 4.22 -12.23 0.32
N MET A 100 3.51 -11.11 0.52
CA MET A 100 2.40 -10.98 1.48
C MET A 100 1.09 -10.68 0.74
N SER A 101 0.74 -11.49 -0.26
CA SER A 101 -0.41 -11.26 -1.13
C SER A 101 -1.42 -12.42 -1.15
N ALA A 102 -1.34 -13.32 -0.19
CA ALA A 102 -2.27 -14.43 -0.07
C ALA A 102 -3.71 -13.95 0.15
N MET A 103 -4.64 -14.67 -0.45
CA MET A 103 -6.07 -14.40 -0.31
C MET A 103 -6.85 -15.73 -0.29
N ARG A 104 -7.86 -15.82 0.56
CA ARG A 104 -8.86 -16.90 0.56
C ARG A 104 -10.26 -16.34 0.76
N ILE A 105 -11.25 -17.00 0.20
CA ILE A 105 -12.67 -16.64 0.32
C ILE A 105 -13.42 -17.79 0.97
N GLU A 106 -14.13 -17.48 2.05
CA GLU A 106 -14.93 -18.43 2.82
C GLU A 106 -16.34 -17.84 3.05
N GLY A 107 -17.34 -18.39 2.39
CA GLY A 107 -18.68 -17.81 2.39
C GLY A 107 -18.66 -16.39 1.81
N ASN A 108 -19.07 -15.43 2.61
CA ASN A 108 -19.08 -14.00 2.26
C ASN A 108 -17.85 -13.24 2.80
N LYS A 109 -16.88 -13.92 3.39
CA LYS A 109 -15.66 -13.32 3.95
C LYS A 109 -14.47 -13.53 3.04
N VAL A 110 -13.69 -12.46 2.86
CA VAL A 110 -12.41 -12.45 2.15
C VAL A 110 -11.31 -12.18 3.15
N TYR A 111 -10.46 -13.17 3.38
CA TYR A 111 -9.23 -13.06 4.18
C TYR A 111 -8.09 -12.71 3.24
N VAL A 112 -7.37 -11.64 3.51
CA VAL A 112 -6.41 -11.12 2.54
C VAL A 112 -5.24 -10.41 3.21
N GLN A 113 -4.04 -10.68 2.74
CA GLN A 113 -2.81 -10.03 3.20
C GLN A 113 -2.63 -8.64 2.58
N ALA A 114 -1.92 -7.77 3.29
CA ALA A 114 -1.75 -6.36 2.97
C ALA A 114 -1.13 -6.09 1.59
N GLY A 115 -0.29 -6.99 1.08
CA GLY A 115 0.38 -6.85 -0.22
C GLY A 115 -0.48 -7.25 -1.41
N ALA A 116 -1.66 -7.83 -1.21
CA ALA A 116 -2.55 -8.19 -2.31
C ALA A 116 -3.05 -6.93 -3.04
N LEU A 117 -3.04 -6.97 -4.38
CA LEU A 117 -3.60 -5.87 -5.19
C LEU A 117 -5.10 -5.75 -4.96
N LEU A 118 -5.54 -4.56 -4.58
CA LEU A 118 -6.95 -4.26 -4.28
C LEU A 118 -7.87 -4.58 -5.46
N SER A 119 -7.47 -4.23 -6.67
CA SER A 119 -8.23 -4.53 -7.88
C SER A 119 -8.34 -6.04 -8.15
N LYS A 120 -7.28 -6.81 -7.88
CA LYS A 120 -7.29 -8.27 -8.03
C LYS A 120 -8.25 -8.93 -7.03
N VAL A 121 -8.26 -8.45 -5.79
CA VAL A 121 -9.18 -8.92 -4.74
C VAL A 121 -10.63 -8.64 -5.15
N ALA A 122 -10.94 -7.42 -5.61
CA ALA A 122 -12.27 -7.04 -6.06
C ALA A 122 -12.77 -7.95 -7.21
N VAL A 123 -11.93 -8.17 -8.22
CA VAL A 123 -12.30 -9.03 -9.37
C VAL A 123 -12.52 -10.49 -8.93
N GLN A 124 -11.70 -11.02 -8.03
CA GLN A 124 -11.87 -12.39 -7.56
C GLN A 124 -13.12 -12.56 -6.69
N ALA A 125 -13.43 -11.58 -5.83
CA ALA A 125 -14.66 -11.55 -5.05
C ALA A 125 -15.90 -11.51 -5.98
N GLY A 126 -15.90 -10.65 -6.98
CA GLY A 126 -16.98 -10.55 -7.96
C GLY A 126 -17.21 -11.85 -8.74
N ARG A 127 -16.14 -12.56 -9.15
CA ARG A 127 -16.22 -13.89 -9.79
C ARG A 127 -16.85 -14.96 -8.89
N LYS A 128 -16.78 -14.77 -7.58
CA LYS A 128 -17.44 -15.64 -6.57
C LYS A 128 -18.86 -15.17 -6.22
N GLY A 129 -19.40 -14.18 -6.94
CA GLY A 129 -20.73 -13.63 -6.68
C GLY A 129 -20.82 -12.80 -5.40
N LEU A 130 -19.71 -12.15 -5.01
CA LEU A 130 -19.67 -11.27 -3.84
C LEU A 130 -19.60 -9.81 -4.29
N THR A 131 -20.64 -9.03 -3.97
CA THR A 131 -20.76 -7.60 -4.26
C THR A 131 -20.24 -6.74 -3.09
N GLY A 132 -19.90 -5.49 -3.34
CA GLY A 132 -19.44 -4.51 -2.37
C GLY A 132 -18.02 -3.99 -2.63
N MET A 133 -17.27 -4.63 -3.54
CA MET A 133 -15.91 -4.18 -3.91
C MET A 133 -15.78 -3.68 -5.35
N GLU A 134 -16.84 -3.46 -6.07
CA GLU A 134 -16.79 -3.01 -7.46
C GLU A 134 -16.04 -1.68 -7.62
N PHE A 135 -16.19 -0.77 -6.65
CA PHE A 135 -15.49 0.53 -6.60
C PHE A 135 -13.96 0.36 -6.63
N ALA A 136 -13.46 -0.75 -6.13
CA ALA A 136 -12.04 -1.02 -5.94
C ALA A 136 -11.37 -1.65 -7.17
N SER A 137 -12.15 -2.13 -8.15
CA SER A 137 -11.65 -2.89 -9.32
C SER A 137 -10.63 -2.12 -10.18
N GLY A 138 -10.69 -0.80 -10.17
CA GLY A 138 -9.75 0.07 -10.88
C GLY A 138 -8.67 0.75 -10.02
N ILE A 139 -8.63 0.53 -8.70
CA ILE A 139 -7.67 1.18 -7.82
C ILE A 139 -6.33 0.42 -7.84
N PRO A 140 -5.19 1.07 -8.19
CA PRO A 140 -3.91 0.37 -8.39
C PRO A 140 -3.14 0.09 -7.09
N GLY A 141 -3.73 0.32 -5.91
CA GLY A 141 -3.09 0.10 -4.60
C GLY A 141 -3.13 -1.35 -4.13
N THR A 142 -2.47 -1.62 -3.01
CA THR A 142 -2.59 -2.86 -2.26
C THR A 142 -3.63 -2.72 -1.14
N ILE A 143 -4.07 -3.84 -0.58
CA ILE A 143 -4.99 -3.87 0.58
C ILE A 143 -4.43 -3.04 1.73
N GLY A 144 -3.16 -3.21 2.11
CA GLY A 144 -2.54 -2.43 3.20
C GLY A 144 -2.58 -0.93 2.94
N GLY A 145 -2.19 -0.49 1.74
CA GLY A 145 -2.29 0.92 1.35
C GLY A 145 -3.74 1.44 1.31
N ALA A 146 -4.68 0.59 0.90
CA ALA A 146 -6.11 0.91 0.88
C ALA A 146 -6.68 1.08 2.29
N LEU A 147 -6.28 0.24 3.25
CA LEU A 147 -6.65 0.35 4.67
C LEU A 147 -6.11 1.64 5.30
N VAL A 148 -4.84 1.97 5.06
CA VAL A 148 -4.21 3.19 5.58
C VAL A 148 -4.96 4.44 5.11
N MET A 149 -5.36 4.48 3.84
CA MET A 149 -5.96 5.64 3.18
C MET A 149 -7.49 5.61 3.13
N ASN A 150 -8.15 4.61 3.72
CA ASN A 150 -9.57 4.36 3.47
C ASN A 150 -9.89 4.57 1.98
N ALA A 151 -9.21 3.81 1.12
CA ALA A 151 -9.30 3.99 -0.32
C ALA A 151 -10.75 3.87 -0.80
N GLY A 152 -11.16 4.79 -1.65
CA GLY A 152 -12.52 4.82 -2.15
C GLY A 152 -12.61 5.50 -3.51
N ALA A 153 -13.61 5.10 -4.28
CA ALA A 153 -13.96 5.63 -5.59
C ALA A 153 -15.44 5.37 -5.87
N TYR A 154 -16.07 6.25 -6.65
CA TYR A 154 -17.44 6.04 -7.16
C TYR A 154 -18.50 5.75 -6.08
N GLY A 155 -18.33 6.32 -4.89
CA GLY A 155 -19.29 6.20 -3.78
C GLY A 155 -19.04 5.05 -2.80
N GLY A 156 -18.13 4.10 -3.11
CA GLY A 156 -17.70 3.06 -2.18
C GLY A 156 -16.32 3.34 -1.60
N GLU A 157 -16.05 2.85 -0.40
CA GLU A 157 -14.76 2.97 0.28
C GLU A 157 -14.47 1.76 1.18
N MET A 158 -13.22 1.59 1.62
CA MET A 158 -12.79 0.42 2.41
C MET A 158 -13.60 0.25 3.69
N LYS A 159 -13.99 1.33 4.35
CA LYS A 159 -14.82 1.27 5.58
C LYS A 159 -16.13 0.49 5.41
N ASP A 160 -16.66 0.45 4.18
CA ASP A 160 -17.95 -0.19 3.90
C ASP A 160 -17.86 -1.72 3.94
N VAL A 161 -16.67 -2.28 3.78
CA VAL A 161 -16.44 -3.72 3.64
C VAL A 161 -15.46 -4.31 4.66
N VAL A 162 -14.69 -3.49 5.36
CA VAL A 162 -13.69 -3.97 6.34
C VAL A 162 -14.37 -4.44 7.62
N ARG A 163 -14.17 -5.71 7.97
CA ARG A 163 -14.66 -6.33 9.21
C ARG A 163 -13.62 -6.33 10.31
N LEU A 164 -12.38 -6.71 9.96
CA LEU A 164 -11.26 -6.84 10.89
C LEU A 164 -9.96 -6.52 10.18
N VAL A 165 -9.01 -5.93 10.90
CA VAL A 165 -7.65 -5.67 10.41
C VAL A 165 -6.64 -6.10 11.46
N GLN A 166 -5.71 -6.99 11.08
CA GLN A 166 -4.55 -7.30 11.88
C GLN A 166 -3.46 -6.26 11.60
N VAL A 167 -2.91 -5.69 12.66
CA VAL A 167 -1.88 -4.67 12.59
C VAL A 167 -0.68 -5.02 13.47
N MET A 168 0.49 -4.54 13.09
CA MET A 168 1.64 -4.40 13.98
C MET A 168 1.67 -2.96 14.48
N CYS A 169 1.57 -2.79 15.79
CA CYS A 169 1.63 -1.49 16.45
C CYS A 169 3.05 -0.92 16.46
N GLU A 170 3.20 0.36 16.81
CA GLU A 170 4.50 1.01 16.89
C GLU A 170 5.46 0.34 17.90
N ASP A 171 4.95 -0.27 18.96
CA ASP A 171 5.71 -1.04 19.97
C ASP A 171 6.11 -2.46 19.50
N GLY A 172 5.72 -2.86 18.29
CA GLY A 172 5.97 -4.20 17.73
C GLY A 172 4.96 -5.26 18.16
N SER A 173 3.96 -4.93 18.99
CA SER A 173 2.87 -5.86 19.34
C SER A 173 1.91 -6.04 18.18
N PHE A 174 1.30 -7.21 18.06
CA PHE A 174 0.22 -7.45 17.10
C PHE A 174 -1.13 -7.22 17.77
N ARG A 175 -2.03 -6.56 17.05
CA ARG A 175 -3.42 -6.31 17.47
C ARG A 175 -4.38 -6.52 16.32
N GLU A 176 -5.63 -6.71 16.68
CA GLU A 176 -6.74 -6.70 15.74
C GLU A 176 -7.65 -5.51 16.02
N TYR A 177 -8.05 -4.80 14.96
CA TYR A 177 -9.03 -3.73 15.01
C TYR A 177 -10.24 -4.12 14.17
N THR A 178 -11.43 -3.95 14.74
CA THR A 178 -12.68 -4.02 13.99
C THR A 178 -12.79 -2.85 13.00
N GLY A 179 -13.66 -2.96 12.00
CA GLY A 179 -13.92 -1.87 11.05
C GLY A 179 -14.28 -0.55 11.74
N ALA A 180 -15.01 -0.60 12.86
CA ALA A 180 -15.35 0.58 13.66
C ALA A 180 -14.12 1.19 14.36
N GLU A 181 -13.24 0.35 14.92
CA GLU A 181 -12.03 0.79 15.61
C GLU A 181 -10.97 1.32 14.65
N MET A 182 -11.08 1.05 13.35
CA MET A 182 -10.19 1.59 12.33
C MET A 182 -10.34 3.10 12.13
N GLU A 183 -11.39 3.73 12.66
CA GLU A 183 -11.61 5.18 12.62
C GLU A 183 -11.44 5.75 11.19
N PHE A 184 -12.01 5.05 10.22
CA PHE A 184 -11.90 5.43 8.82
C PHE A 184 -12.53 6.80 8.54
N GLY A 185 -11.76 7.67 7.94
CA GLY A 185 -12.19 8.97 7.45
C GLY A 185 -11.72 9.22 6.02
N TYR A 186 -11.94 10.43 5.51
CA TYR A 186 -11.51 10.79 4.15
C TYR A 186 -9.98 10.81 4.06
N ARG A 187 -9.42 9.81 3.34
CA ARG A 187 -7.97 9.63 3.17
C ARG A 187 -7.21 9.47 4.49
N THR A 188 -7.83 8.82 5.48
CA THR A 188 -7.22 8.57 6.78
C THR A 188 -7.80 7.33 7.46
N SER A 189 -7.05 6.79 8.42
CA SER A 189 -7.44 5.69 9.29
C SER A 189 -6.61 5.71 10.57
N ARG A 190 -7.02 4.95 11.57
CA ARG A 190 -6.26 4.74 12.81
C ARG A 190 -4.83 4.25 12.56
N VAL A 191 -4.65 3.33 11.62
CA VAL A 191 -3.31 2.82 11.22
C VAL A 191 -2.36 3.95 10.81
N LEU A 192 -2.86 4.96 10.09
CA LEU A 192 -2.07 6.13 9.71
C LEU A 192 -1.70 6.98 10.93
N HIS A 193 -2.65 7.21 11.84
CA HIS A 193 -2.44 8.06 13.02
C HIS A 193 -1.48 7.42 14.03
N GLU A 194 -1.63 6.12 14.26
CA GLU A 194 -0.79 5.38 15.21
C GLU A 194 0.54 4.89 14.61
N LYS A 195 0.82 5.20 13.34
CA LYS A 195 1.99 4.70 12.61
C LYS A 195 2.13 3.17 12.67
N SER A 196 1.01 2.48 12.76
CA SER A 196 0.95 1.03 12.74
C SER A 196 1.11 0.49 11.32
N VAL A 197 1.37 -0.80 11.18
CA VAL A 197 1.48 -1.49 9.89
C VAL A 197 0.30 -2.43 9.73
N ALA A 198 -0.56 -2.20 8.73
CA ALA A 198 -1.60 -3.16 8.37
C ALA A 198 -0.97 -4.38 7.71
N LEU A 199 -1.29 -5.58 8.21
CA LEU A 199 -0.71 -6.85 7.77
C LEU A 199 -1.71 -7.74 7.04
N GLU A 200 -2.91 -7.88 7.58
CA GLU A 200 -3.99 -8.68 7.03
C GLU A 200 -5.35 -8.02 7.28
N ALA A 201 -6.33 -8.35 6.47
CA ALA A 201 -7.71 -7.93 6.68
C ALA A 201 -8.70 -9.06 6.44
N VAL A 202 -9.84 -8.97 7.12
CA VAL A 202 -11.07 -9.68 6.80
C VAL A 202 -12.06 -8.68 6.23
N LEU A 203 -12.45 -8.87 4.98
CA LEU A 203 -13.50 -8.11 4.34
C LEU A 203 -14.79 -8.94 4.39
N GLU A 204 -15.92 -8.31 4.68
CA GLU A 204 -17.24 -8.94 4.69
C GLU A 204 -18.07 -8.35 3.56
N LEU A 205 -18.44 -9.19 2.60
CA LEU A 205 -19.13 -8.81 1.38
C LEU A 205 -20.54 -9.41 1.36
N THR A 206 -21.35 -9.01 0.40
CA THR A 206 -22.72 -9.50 0.28
C THR A 206 -22.84 -10.42 -0.94
N PRO A 207 -23.54 -11.57 -0.86
CA PRO A 207 -23.87 -12.36 -2.04
C PRO A 207 -24.68 -11.53 -3.06
N GLY A 208 -24.33 -11.63 -4.34
CA GLY A 208 -24.96 -10.88 -5.42
C GLY A 208 -24.93 -11.65 -6.74
N ASP A 209 -25.57 -11.11 -7.76
CA ASP A 209 -25.52 -11.67 -9.11
C ASP A 209 -24.16 -11.40 -9.77
N PRO A 210 -23.39 -12.42 -10.16
CA PRO A 210 -22.08 -12.26 -10.79
C PRO A 210 -22.11 -11.41 -12.07
N THR A 211 -23.20 -11.49 -12.83
CA THR A 211 -23.36 -10.74 -14.07
C THR A 211 -23.52 -9.24 -13.77
N ALA A 212 -24.38 -8.91 -12.81
CA ALA A 212 -24.57 -7.52 -12.38
C ALA A 212 -23.27 -6.92 -11.80
N ILE A 213 -22.54 -7.67 -10.99
CA ILE A 213 -21.24 -7.28 -10.44
C ILE A 213 -20.24 -6.99 -11.56
N GLN A 214 -20.10 -7.90 -12.52
CA GLN A 214 -19.20 -7.74 -13.65
C GLN A 214 -19.56 -6.52 -14.51
N ASN A 215 -20.84 -6.34 -14.82
CA ASN A 215 -21.32 -5.17 -15.57
C ASN A 215 -20.98 -3.87 -14.82
N ARG A 216 -21.17 -3.84 -13.52
CA ARG A 216 -20.82 -2.66 -12.71
C ARG A 216 -19.31 -2.37 -12.72
N MET A 217 -18.45 -3.38 -12.62
CA MET A 217 -17.00 -3.21 -12.72
C MET A 217 -16.60 -2.66 -14.09
N GLU A 218 -17.19 -3.12 -15.18
CA GLU A 218 -16.89 -2.64 -16.53
C GLU A 218 -17.37 -1.19 -16.72
N GLU A 219 -18.56 -0.85 -16.25
CA GLU A 219 -19.07 0.53 -16.23
C GLU A 219 -18.08 1.49 -15.50
N LEU A 220 -17.60 1.08 -14.32
CA LEU A 220 -16.65 1.88 -13.54
C LEU A 220 -15.29 1.99 -14.22
N LYS A 221 -14.85 0.95 -14.91
CA LYS A 221 -13.62 0.95 -15.70
C LYS A 221 -13.73 1.91 -16.88
N GLU A 222 -14.83 1.89 -17.63
CA GLU A 222 -15.09 2.82 -18.74
C GLU A 222 -15.14 4.27 -18.25
N ALA A 223 -15.85 4.53 -17.15
CA ALA A 223 -15.90 5.84 -16.53
C ALA A 223 -14.52 6.34 -16.10
N ARG A 224 -13.63 5.44 -15.69
CA ARG A 224 -12.25 5.77 -15.32
C ARG A 224 -11.40 6.08 -16.55
N ILE A 225 -11.47 5.26 -17.59
CA ILE A 225 -10.73 5.44 -18.86
C ILE A 225 -11.09 6.79 -19.48
N THR A 226 -12.37 7.14 -19.47
CA THR A 226 -12.85 8.42 -20.03
C THR A 226 -12.36 9.63 -19.25
N LYS A 227 -12.20 9.52 -17.92
CA LYS A 227 -11.88 10.66 -17.04
C LYS A 227 -10.41 10.78 -16.68
N GLN A 228 -9.60 9.73 -16.88
CA GLN A 228 -8.21 9.69 -16.45
C GLN A 228 -7.30 9.20 -17.58
N PRO A 229 -6.14 9.84 -17.81
CA PRO A 229 -5.18 9.42 -18.83
C PRO A 229 -4.37 8.21 -18.33
N LEU A 230 -4.99 7.02 -18.30
CA LEU A 230 -4.40 5.79 -17.73
C LEU A 230 -3.16 5.27 -18.46
N ASN A 231 -2.88 5.76 -19.66
CA ASN A 231 -1.68 5.46 -20.44
C ASN A 231 -0.43 6.20 -19.94
N TYR A 232 -0.59 7.17 -19.06
CA TYR A 232 0.54 7.86 -18.42
C TYR A 232 0.82 7.33 -17.01
N ALA A 233 2.09 7.43 -16.60
CA ALA A 233 2.50 7.15 -15.23
C ALA A 233 1.84 8.15 -14.26
N SER A 234 1.36 7.68 -13.12
CA SER A 234 0.60 8.51 -12.18
C SER A 234 0.82 8.05 -10.73
N ALA A 235 0.87 8.99 -9.81
CA ALA A 235 0.84 8.75 -8.36
C ALA A 235 -0.55 9.01 -7.74
N GLY A 236 -1.61 9.10 -8.56
CA GLY A 236 -2.95 9.45 -8.11
C GLY A 236 -3.18 10.96 -8.02
N SER A 237 -4.19 11.37 -7.27
CA SER A 237 -4.53 12.79 -7.08
C SER A 237 -3.57 13.46 -6.10
N THR A 238 -2.92 14.54 -6.53
CA THR A 238 -1.97 15.30 -5.71
C THR A 238 -2.65 16.05 -4.56
N PHE A 239 -3.86 16.59 -4.81
CA PHE A 239 -4.60 17.38 -3.83
C PHE A 239 -5.77 16.60 -3.25
N LYS A 240 -6.01 16.77 -1.94
CA LYS A 240 -7.25 16.34 -1.32
C LYS A 240 -8.42 17.12 -1.91
N ARG A 241 -9.55 16.45 -2.09
CA ARG A 241 -10.78 17.11 -2.54
C ARG A 241 -11.30 18.02 -1.42
N PRO A 242 -11.43 19.34 -1.64
CA PRO A 242 -12.03 20.22 -0.65
C PRO A 242 -13.55 20.00 -0.59
N GLU A 243 -14.14 20.29 0.56
CA GLU A 243 -15.58 20.15 0.77
C GLU A 243 -16.35 21.03 -0.23
N GLY A 244 -17.36 20.47 -0.86
CA GLY A 244 -18.20 21.16 -1.85
C GLY A 244 -17.55 21.42 -3.22
N TYR A 245 -16.25 21.09 -3.43
CA TYR A 245 -15.53 21.42 -4.66
C TYR A 245 -14.75 20.23 -5.21
N PHE A 246 -14.29 20.36 -6.47
CA PHE A 246 -13.37 19.44 -7.12
C PHE A 246 -12.01 20.11 -7.27
N ALA A 247 -10.94 19.50 -6.73
CA ALA A 247 -9.59 20.04 -6.74
C ALA A 247 -9.12 20.43 -8.18
N GLY A 248 -9.30 19.56 -9.17
CA GLY A 248 -8.94 19.83 -10.55
C GLY A 248 -9.76 20.96 -11.22
N LYS A 249 -10.95 21.31 -10.69
CA LYS A 249 -11.71 22.47 -11.18
C LYS A 249 -11.18 23.77 -10.58
N LEU A 250 -10.70 23.73 -9.35
CA LEU A 250 -10.07 24.87 -8.69
C LEU A 250 -8.68 25.15 -9.29
N ASP A 251 -7.91 24.10 -9.55
CA ASP A 251 -6.59 24.19 -10.16
C ASP A 251 -6.65 24.84 -11.56
N ARG A 252 -7.62 24.47 -12.40
CA ARG A 252 -7.84 25.12 -13.70
C ARG A 252 -8.13 26.62 -13.61
N LYS A 253 -8.73 27.10 -12.52
CA LYS A 253 -9.02 28.52 -12.33
C LYS A 253 -7.81 29.33 -11.88
N SER A 254 -6.78 28.68 -11.37
CA SER A 254 -5.55 29.35 -10.92
C SER A 254 -4.50 29.51 -12.02
N VAL A 255 -4.76 29.03 -13.23
CA VAL A 255 -3.86 29.11 -14.42
C VAL A 255 -4.36 30.16 -15.43
N VAL A 256 -5.07 31.18 -14.97
CA VAL A 256 -5.46 32.34 -15.80
C VAL A 256 -4.79 33.59 -15.28
#